data_54a63b211568607dd4cb9a0eb9afe158
#
_entry.id   54a63b211568607dd4cb9a0eb9afe158
#
_cell.length_a   1.000
_cell.length_b   1.000
_cell.length_c   1.000
_cell.angle_alpha   90.00
_cell.angle_beta   90.00
_cell.angle_gamma   90.00
#
_symmetry.space_group_name_H-M   'P 1'
#
loop_
_entity.id
_entity.type
_entity.pdbx_description
1 polymer ?
#
loop_
_entity_poly.entity_id
_entity_poly.type
_entity_poly.pdbx_seq_one_letter_code
_entity_poly.pdbx_strand_id
1 'polypeptide(L)'
;MVIPSPAGQRVSAEFYQIRFGADMRIVIYGATEAGYMAALRLSNDHDITLIDEQEQLPEKFSNLDINYVSGSGADVAALERAEASNVNLFIACSDLDEANIVACWTIKRIRNIETICFVRTINLYKNLLFYRQSAYRTPYDIDTVIWPELLLTQDIFRIVSVPDAIDVEYFAQDSTKLFEYRIKKDSIILNRRIMDCDFPSDVIIVGITRDNTLFIPDGSTIIRNKDKVVFIGTGPALDILAARFFRKSSAIKKVAVIGGGSVGFLLTEKLEQAGIQVTLIEHDRERCSFLADNLRRSLVLHGDGTDFELLENEAIGEVDAVICVTNNDEKNLLCSLLVKQLGSARIITRVGNVQTALLFDRVGIDVVVSPRESALKELLNRVQASDVDILALVEGGQGEVLQITLAEDFPRTRIIDVQFGAKAIIGTIQRGRQIIIPHGETTLQGGDLLKIFTMAADADTVKRMFSK
;
A
#
# COMPACT_ATOMS: atom_id res chain seq x y z
N MET A 1 24.15 27.18 -12.81
CA MET A 1 24.09 27.49 -11.38
C MET A 1 23.77 26.18 -10.66
N VAL A 2 24.79 25.54 -10.11
CA VAL A 2 24.71 24.19 -9.56
C VAL A 2 24.11 24.29 -8.16
N ILE A 3 22.96 23.65 -7.93
CA ILE A 3 22.35 23.53 -6.60
C ILE A 3 22.96 22.28 -5.95
N PRO A 4 23.60 22.40 -4.77
CA PRO A 4 24.19 21.23 -4.11
C PRO A 4 23.11 20.31 -3.54
N SER A 5 23.30 19.01 -3.74
CA SER A 5 22.54 17.92 -3.09
C SER A 5 22.80 17.96 -1.58
N PRO A 6 21.78 17.94 -0.73
CA PRO A 6 22.01 17.78 0.71
C PRO A 6 22.26 16.31 1.03
N ALA A 7 23.52 16.00 1.31
CA ALA A 7 23.93 14.76 1.93
C ALA A 7 23.43 14.69 3.40
N GLY A 8 22.74 13.60 3.72
CA GLY A 8 22.82 12.97 5.03
C GLY A 8 22.33 13.76 6.24
N GLN A 9 21.11 14.28 6.28
CA GLN A 9 20.42 14.55 7.53
C GLN A 9 19.23 13.61 7.69
N ARG A 10 19.32 12.73 8.69
CA ARG A 10 18.17 11.99 9.22
C ARG A 10 17.19 13.02 9.75
N VAL A 11 16.16 13.30 8.98
CA VAL A 11 14.99 14.01 9.49
C VAL A 11 14.26 13.00 10.37
N SER A 12 14.40 13.15 11.68
CA SER A 12 13.48 12.56 12.64
C SER A 12 12.11 13.19 12.37
N ALA A 13 11.27 12.46 11.66
CA ALA A 13 9.86 12.82 11.55
C ALA A 13 9.21 12.57 12.92
N GLU A 14 9.27 13.55 13.80
CA GLU A 14 8.30 13.65 14.88
C GLU A 14 6.96 14.01 14.23
N PHE A 15 6.26 12.96 13.81
CA PHE A 15 4.86 13.09 13.41
C PHE A 15 4.06 13.33 14.69
N TYR A 16 3.44 14.48 14.83
CA TYR A 16 2.35 14.70 15.76
C TYR A 16 1.24 13.71 15.37
N GLN A 17 1.17 12.57 16.05
CA GLN A 17 0.02 11.69 16.03
C GLN A 17 -1.08 12.38 16.84
N ILE A 18 -2.08 12.87 16.15
CA ILE A 18 -3.31 13.32 16.81
C ILE A 18 -4.08 12.05 17.19
N ARG A 19 -4.33 11.85 18.49
CA ARG A 19 -5.12 10.72 19.00
C ARG A 19 -6.59 11.00 18.70
N PHE A 20 -7.17 10.27 17.79
CA PHE A 20 -8.60 10.25 17.52
C PHE A 20 -9.27 9.16 18.36
N GLY A 21 -10.46 9.44 18.92
CA GLY A 21 -11.27 8.44 19.65
C GLY A 21 -12.11 7.56 18.73
N ALA A 22 -12.79 6.57 19.27
CA ALA A 22 -13.87 5.86 18.59
C ALA A 22 -15.01 6.83 18.25
N ASP A 23 -15.77 6.57 17.17
CA ASP A 23 -16.90 7.39 16.69
C ASP A 23 -16.53 8.82 16.25
N MET A 24 -15.67 8.93 15.22
CA MET A 24 -15.40 10.21 14.57
C MET A 24 -16.50 10.58 13.59
N ARG A 25 -16.72 11.90 13.44
CA ARG A 25 -17.45 12.45 12.30
C ARG A 25 -16.45 12.86 11.23
N ILE A 26 -16.58 12.25 10.04
CA ILE A 26 -15.65 12.43 8.92
C ILE A 26 -16.43 12.98 7.73
N VAL A 27 -15.95 14.06 7.13
CA VAL A 27 -16.44 14.53 5.85
C VAL A 27 -15.49 14.10 4.75
N ILE A 28 -16.03 13.47 3.71
CA ILE A 28 -15.31 13.08 2.50
C ILE A 28 -15.83 13.95 1.35
N TYR A 29 -14.94 14.70 0.69
CA TYR A 29 -15.25 15.46 -0.52
C TYR A 29 -14.74 14.74 -1.75
N GLY A 30 -15.65 14.34 -2.62
CA GLY A 30 -15.42 13.67 -3.89
C GLY A 30 -15.96 12.23 -3.92
N ALA A 31 -17.00 12.00 -4.71
CA ALA A 31 -17.58 10.67 -4.96
C ALA A 31 -16.76 9.84 -5.96
N THR A 32 -15.44 10.00 -5.91
CA THR A 32 -14.47 9.24 -6.70
C THR A 32 -14.35 7.80 -6.19
N GLU A 33 -13.51 7.01 -6.82
CA GLU A 33 -13.21 5.67 -6.31
C GLU A 33 -12.41 5.71 -5.00
N ALA A 34 -11.52 6.70 -4.84
CA ALA A 34 -10.80 6.90 -3.57
C ALA A 34 -11.79 7.27 -2.45
N GLY A 35 -12.76 8.15 -2.74
CA GLY A 35 -13.83 8.50 -1.80
C GLY A 35 -14.72 7.30 -1.45
N TYR A 36 -15.05 6.45 -2.44
CA TYR A 36 -15.80 5.22 -2.20
C TYR A 36 -15.07 4.24 -1.29
N MET A 37 -13.79 3.96 -1.59
CA MET A 37 -12.98 3.05 -0.76
C MET A 37 -12.80 3.58 0.66
N ALA A 38 -12.59 4.90 0.80
CA ALA A 38 -12.51 5.55 2.11
C ALA A 38 -13.84 5.40 2.88
N ALA A 39 -14.97 5.74 2.25
CA ALA A 39 -16.29 5.61 2.86
C ALA A 39 -16.61 4.16 3.25
N LEU A 40 -16.37 3.20 2.36
CA LEU A 40 -16.60 1.76 2.59
C LEU A 40 -15.85 1.24 3.83
N ARG A 41 -14.62 1.70 4.03
CA ARG A 41 -13.78 1.22 5.14
C ARG A 41 -14.04 1.96 6.45
N LEU A 42 -14.43 3.23 6.38
CA LEU A 42 -14.59 4.07 7.56
C LEU A 42 -16.04 4.11 8.09
N SER A 43 -17.06 3.81 7.27
CA SER A 43 -18.47 3.86 7.67
C SER A 43 -18.88 2.81 8.70
N ASN A 44 -18.09 1.75 8.89
CA ASN A 44 -18.36 0.76 9.92
C ASN A 44 -18.08 1.28 11.34
N ASP A 45 -17.13 2.21 11.48
CA ASP A 45 -16.61 2.68 12.76
C ASP A 45 -16.86 4.18 12.99
N HIS A 46 -17.28 4.92 11.96
CA HIS A 46 -17.36 6.38 11.97
C HIS A 46 -18.59 6.90 11.24
N ASP A 47 -19.08 8.06 11.66
CA ASP A 47 -20.19 8.80 10.99
C ASP A 47 -19.63 9.54 9.78
N ILE A 48 -20.04 9.11 8.59
CA ILE A 48 -19.51 9.63 7.31
C ILE A 48 -20.52 10.53 6.63
N THR A 49 -20.09 11.73 6.25
CA THR A 49 -20.82 12.59 5.32
C THR A 49 -20.03 12.75 4.03
N LEU A 50 -20.61 12.34 2.91
CA LEU A 50 -20.06 12.53 1.57
C LEU A 50 -20.57 13.83 0.95
N ILE A 51 -19.65 14.65 0.45
CA ILE A 51 -19.97 15.85 -0.36
C ILE A 51 -19.50 15.59 -1.79
N ASP A 52 -20.37 15.82 -2.78
CA ASP A 52 -20.01 15.76 -4.19
C ASP A 52 -20.91 16.69 -5.01
N GLU A 53 -20.44 17.13 -6.18
CA GLU A 53 -21.17 18.07 -7.04
C GLU A 53 -22.34 17.42 -7.79
N GLN A 54 -22.47 16.09 -7.79
CA GLN A 54 -23.62 15.40 -8.35
C GLN A 54 -24.88 15.70 -7.53
N GLU A 55 -26.05 15.77 -8.20
CA GLU A 55 -27.33 16.06 -7.52
C GLU A 55 -27.78 14.88 -6.62
N GLN A 56 -27.41 13.65 -6.98
CA GLN A 56 -27.81 12.43 -6.29
C GLN A 56 -26.60 11.59 -5.88
N LEU A 57 -26.76 10.88 -4.77
CA LEU A 57 -25.75 9.91 -4.32
C LEU A 57 -25.48 8.88 -5.42
N PRO A 58 -24.22 8.71 -5.88
CA PRO A 58 -23.88 7.69 -6.88
C PRO A 58 -24.23 6.28 -6.40
N GLU A 59 -24.76 5.45 -7.31
CA GLU A 59 -25.29 4.11 -7.02
C GLU A 59 -24.31 3.22 -6.23
N LYS A 60 -23.01 3.33 -6.49
CA LYS A 60 -21.97 2.57 -5.79
C LYS A 60 -21.92 2.81 -4.27
N PHE A 61 -22.43 3.94 -3.79
CA PHE A 61 -22.53 4.27 -2.36
C PHE A 61 -23.85 3.86 -1.71
N SER A 62 -24.84 3.40 -2.46
CA SER A 62 -26.22 3.13 -1.99
C SER A 62 -26.31 2.10 -0.86
N ASN A 63 -25.34 1.22 -0.73
CA ASN A 63 -25.28 0.18 0.31
C ASN A 63 -24.49 0.60 1.55
N LEU A 64 -23.98 1.83 1.59
CA LEU A 64 -23.22 2.36 2.73
C LEU A 64 -24.12 3.20 3.62
N ASP A 65 -23.91 3.07 4.94
CA ASP A 65 -24.59 3.93 5.92
C ASP A 65 -23.82 5.27 6.02
N ILE A 66 -24.16 6.21 5.12
CA ILE A 66 -23.52 7.52 5.01
C ILE A 66 -24.53 8.62 4.72
N ASN A 67 -24.26 9.83 5.20
CA ASN A 67 -24.99 11.03 4.82
C ASN A 67 -24.47 11.57 3.49
N TYR A 68 -25.34 12.22 2.71
CA TYR A 68 -24.97 12.83 1.43
C TYR A 68 -25.38 14.30 1.33
N VAL A 69 -24.45 15.11 0.85
CA VAL A 69 -24.67 16.54 0.57
C VAL A 69 -24.22 16.84 -0.86
N SER A 70 -25.17 17.27 -1.71
CA SER A 70 -24.84 17.76 -3.04
C SER A 70 -24.24 19.15 -2.97
N GLY A 71 -23.03 19.34 -3.53
CA GLY A 71 -22.34 20.62 -3.55
C GLY A 71 -20.82 20.47 -3.66
N SER A 72 -20.13 21.61 -3.70
CA SER A 72 -18.68 21.64 -3.69
C SER A 72 -18.12 21.65 -2.26
N GLY A 73 -17.04 20.89 -2.02
CA GLY A 73 -16.32 20.94 -0.74
C GLY A 73 -15.62 22.29 -0.47
N ALA A 74 -15.53 23.15 -1.47
CA ALA A 74 -15.04 24.52 -1.35
C ALA A 74 -16.16 25.54 -1.01
N ASP A 75 -17.43 25.13 -1.07
CA ASP A 75 -18.59 26.00 -0.79
C ASP A 75 -18.96 25.92 0.70
N VAL A 76 -18.93 27.08 1.36
CA VAL A 76 -19.26 27.20 2.79
C VAL A 76 -20.69 26.71 3.07
N ALA A 77 -21.66 26.99 2.18
CA ALA A 77 -23.03 26.55 2.37
C ALA A 77 -23.18 25.01 2.26
N ALA A 78 -22.41 24.36 1.41
CA ALA A 78 -22.36 22.89 1.35
C ALA A 78 -21.72 22.31 2.62
N LEU A 79 -20.63 22.91 3.09
CA LEU A 79 -19.98 22.53 4.34
C LEU A 79 -20.87 22.72 5.57
N GLU A 80 -21.68 23.79 5.61
CA GLU A 80 -22.68 24.00 6.67
C GLU A 80 -23.76 22.92 6.66
N ARG A 81 -24.29 22.55 5.48
CA ARG A 81 -25.25 21.43 5.36
C ARG A 81 -24.66 20.07 5.76
N ALA A 82 -23.36 19.90 5.58
CA ALA A 82 -22.63 18.72 6.03
C ALA A 82 -22.26 18.76 7.52
N GLU A 83 -22.76 19.73 8.28
CA GLU A 83 -22.42 19.97 9.69
C GLU A 83 -20.91 20.02 9.97
N ALA A 84 -20.13 20.57 9.03
CA ALA A 84 -18.68 20.56 9.07
C ALA A 84 -18.07 21.24 10.31
N SER A 85 -18.84 22.04 11.03
CA SER A 85 -18.45 22.62 12.33
C SER A 85 -18.27 21.56 13.45
N ASN A 86 -18.85 20.36 13.29
CA ASN A 86 -18.82 19.27 14.28
C ASN A 86 -17.93 18.09 13.85
N VAL A 87 -17.18 18.23 12.76
CA VAL A 87 -16.38 17.19 12.14
C VAL A 87 -14.99 17.09 12.79
N ASN A 88 -14.43 15.89 12.85
CA ASN A 88 -13.11 15.59 13.39
C ASN A 88 -12.04 15.56 12.29
N LEU A 89 -12.42 15.08 11.09
CA LEU A 89 -11.51 14.88 9.96
C LEU A 89 -12.20 15.26 8.65
N PHE A 90 -11.47 15.95 7.78
CA PHE A 90 -11.90 16.26 6.42
C PHE A 90 -10.95 15.62 5.39
N ILE A 91 -11.51 14.83 4.46
CA ILE A 91 -10.78 14.13 3.41
C ILE A 91 -11.21 14.71 2.07
N ALA A 92 -10.31 15.38 1.36
CA ALA A 92 -10.57 15.88 0.01
C ALA A 92 -9.91 14.96 -1.02
N CYS A 93 -10.72 14.27 -1.82
CA CYS A 93 -10.30 13.28 -2.82
C CYS A 93 -11.11 13.35 -4.13
N SER A 94 -11.57 14.54 -4.51
CA SER A 94 -12.18 14.77 -5.83
C SER A 94 -11.14 14.62 -6.96
N ASP A 95 -11.61 14.63 -8.20
CA ASP A 95 -10.73 14.49 -9.37
C ASP A 95 -9.88 15.74 -9.70
N LEU A 96 -10.11 16.86 -9.01
CA LEU A 96 -9.43 18.13 -9.23
C LEU A 96 -8.56 18.51 -8.03
N ASP A 97 -7.24 18.54 -8.23
CA ASP A 97 -6.26 18.86 -7.19
C ASP A 97 -6.51 20.22 -6.55
N GLU A 98 -6.81 21.23 -7.37
CA GLU A 98 -7.09 22.61 -6.93
C GLU A 98 -8.36 22.68 -6.08
N ALA A 99 -9.40 21.93 -6.45
CA ALA A 99 -10.64 21.84 -5.67
C ALA A 99 -10.38 21.18 -4.31
N ASN A 100 -9.58 20.13 -4.26
CA ASN A 100 -9.18 19.46 -3.01
C ASN A 100 -8.41 20.41 -2.08
N ILE A 101 -7.46 21.16 -2.63
CA ILE A 101 -6.66 22.14 -1.88
C ILE A 101 -7.56 23.26 -1.32
N VAL A 102 -8.44 23.82 -2.17
CA VAL A 102 -9.35 24.89 -1.75
C VAL A 102 -10.34 24.40 -0.70
N ALA A 103 -10.88 23.18 -0.87
CA ALA A 103 -11.79 22.58 0.12
C ALA A 103 -11.10 22.39 1.48
N CYS A 104 -9.89 21.83 1.52
CA CYS A 104 -9.11 21.72 2.75
C CYS A 104 -8.81 23.08 3.39
N TRP A 105 -8.48 24.08 2.57
CA TRP A 105 -8.25 25.44 3.06
C TRP A 105 -9.54 26.08 3.62
N THR A 106 -10.67 25.91 2.95
CA THR A 106 -11.97 26.47 3.37
C THR A 106 -12.40 25.91 4.72
N ILE A 107 -12.35 24.58 4.90
CA ILE A 107 -12.75 23.95 6.16
C ILE A 107 -11.85 24.39 7.33
N LYS A 108 -10.55 24.56 7.08
CA LYS A 108 -9.61 25.07 8.09
C LYS A 108 -9.96 26.51 8.58
N ARG A 109 -10.63 27.32 7.76
CA ARG A 109 -11.12 28.66 8.15
C ARG A 109 -12.40 28.61 8.93
N ILE A 110 -13.23 27.60 8.75
CA ILE A 110 -14.43 27.37 9.54
C ILE A 110 -14.06 26.79 10.90
N ARG A 111 -13.18 25.78 10.90
CA ARG A 111 -12.70 25.12 12.11
C ARG A 111 -11.31 24.53 11.88
N ASN A 112 -10.46 24.64 12.89
CA ASN A 112 -9.13 23.99 12.84
C ASN A 112 -9.26 22.47 13.12
N ILE A 113 -9.56 21.70 12.08
CA ILE A 113 -9.64 20.24 12.09
C ILE A 113 -8.53 19.64 11.26
N GLU A 114 -8.28 18.33 11.40
CA GLU A 114 -7.34 17.64 10.54
C GLU A 114 -7.86 17.51 9.12
N THR A 115 -6.96 17.67 8.16
CA THR A 115 -7.27 17.61 6.73
C THR A 115 -6.33 16.66 6.01
N ILE A 116 -6.91 15.80 5.17
CA ILE A 116 -6.20 14.93 4.23
C ILE A 116 -6.56 15.35 2.82
N CYS A 117 -5.56 15.71 2.03
CA CYS A 117 -5.71 16.20 0.67
C CYS A 117 -5.07 15.24 -0.31
N PHE A 118 -5.86 14.70 -1.23
CA PHE A 118 -5.35 13.91 -2.34
C PHE A 118 -4.90 14.84 -3.46
N VAL A 119 -3.72 14.57 -4.03
CA VAL A 119 -3.18 15.27 -5.20
C VAL A 119 -2.64 14.26 -6.21
N ARG A 120 -2.71 14.61 -7.49
CA ARG A 120 -2.22 13.79 -8.61
C ARG A 120 -1.04 14.43 -9.32
N THR A 121 -0.87 15.75 -9.14
CA THR A 121 0.12 16.55 -9.85
C THR A 121 1.40 16.67 -9.04
N ILE A 122 2.52 16.23 -9.61
CA ILE A 122 3.85 16.26 -8.97
C ILE A 122 4.25 17.66 -8.47
N ASN A 123 3.93 18.69 -9.25
CA ASN A 123 4.30 20.06 -8.89
C ASN A 123 3.53 20.56 -7.67
N LEU A 124 2.22 20.25 -7.60
CA LEU A 124 1.40 20.60 -6.45
C LEU A 124 1.86 19.83 -5.20
N TYR A 125 2.12 18.53 -5.33
CA TYR A 125 2.66 17.74 -4.23
C TYR A 125 3.97 18.31 -3.68
N LYS A 126 4.94 18.62 -4.58
CA LYS A 126 6.22 19.22 -4.19
C LYS A 126 6.03 20.58 -3.54
N ASN A 127 5.15 21.43 -4.07
CA ASN A 127 4.87 22.73 -3.49
C ASN A 127 4.26 22.64 -2.10
N LEU A 128 3.30 21.73 -1.90
CA LEU A 128 2.67 21.51 -0.60
C LEU A 128 3.67 21.00 0.46
N LEU A 129 4.61 20.13 0.06
CA LEU A 129 5.65 19.61 0.96
C LEU A 129 6.79 20.61 1.22
N PHE A 130 7.17 21.43 0.22
CA PHE A 130 8.27 22.39 0.36
C PHE A 130 8.06 23.35 1.52
N TYR A 131 6.84 23.86 1.68
CA TYR A 131 6.51 24.76 2.77
C TYR A 131 6.45 24.08 4.14
N ARG A 132 6.26 22.76 4.20
CA ARG A 132 6.30 21.98 5.46
C ARG A 132 7.70 21.90 6.08
N GLN A 133 8.75 21.95 5.25
CA GLN A 133 10.15 21.91 5.70
C GLN A 133 10.69 23.29 6.10
N SER A 134 10.04 24.36 5.69
CA SER A 134 10.36 25.72 6.10
C SER A 134 9.58 26.05 7.38
N ALA A 135 10.14 26.89 8.27
CA ALA A 135 9.47 27.38 9.48
C ALA A 135 8.21 28.22 9.19
N TYR A 136 7.82 28.33 7.93
CA TYR A 136 6.61 29.00 7.49
C TYR A 136 5.48 27.97 7.38
N ARG A 137 4.32 28.27 7.99
CA ARG A 137 3.08 27.48 7.78
C ARG A 137 2.82 27.39 6.27
N THR A 138 2.36 26.20 5.81
CA THR A 138 1.93 26.08 4.42
C THR A 138 0.85 27.12 4.14
N PRO A 139 0.84 27.79 2.98
CA PRO A 139 -0.18 28.80 2.68
C PRO A 139 -1.60 28.22 2.70
N TYR A 140 -1.73 26.90 2.66
CA TYR A 140 -3.02 26.18 2.60
C TYR A 140 -3.39 25.43 3.89
N ASP A 141 -2.52 25.41 4.91
CA ASP A 141 -2.76 24.74 6.22
C ASP A 141 -3.22 23.27 6.10
N ILE A 142 -2.74 22.51 5.10
CA ILE A 142 -3.08 21.09 4.90
C ILE A 142 -2.19 20.22 5.80
N ASP A 143 -2.78 19.33 6.59
CA ASP A 143 -2.04 18.48 7.52
C ASP A 143 -1.39 17.27 6.85
N THR A 144 -2.13 16.61 5.96
CA THR A 144 -1.64 15.42 5.25
C THR A 144 -1.93 15.54 3.76
N VAL A 145 -0.92 15.23 2.95
CA VAL A 145 -1.03 15.18 1.49
C VAL A 145 -0.76 13.75 1.04
N ILE A 146 -1.72 13.15 0.33
CA ILE A 146 -1.61 11.82 -0.25
C ILE A 146 -1.46 11.95 -1.78
N TRP A 147 -0.39 11.36 -2.30
CA TRP A 147 -0.18 11.24 -3.75
C TRP A 147 -0.13 9.77 -4.15
N PRO A 148 -1.24 9.21 -4.68
CA PRO A 148 -1.39 7.78 -4.95
C PRO A 148 -0.30 7.21 -5.87
N GLU A 149 0.12 7.96 -6.90
CA GLU A 149 1.13 7.51 -7.85
C GLU A 149 2.53 7.40 -7.23
N LEU A 150 2.85 8.26 -6.25
CA LEU A 150 4.11 8.15 -5.51
C LEU A 150 4.11 6.92 -4.60
N LEU A 151 3.00 6.67 -3.92
CA LEU A 151 2.84 5.50 -3.04
C LEU A 151 2.95 4.21 -3.87
N LEU A 152 2.25 4.14 -5.00
CA LEU A 152 2.37 3.02 -5.93
C LEU A 152 3.80 2.81 -6.42
N THR A 153 4.51 3.91 -6.75
CA THR A 153 5.92 3.83 -7.16
C THR A 153 6.79 3.21 -6.05
N GLN A 154 6.53 3.56 -4.79
CA GLN A 154 7.24 2.99 -3.65
C GLN A 154 6.93 1.50 -3.47
N ASP A 155 5.67 1.10 -3.63
CA ASP A 155 5.25 -0.29 -3.54
C ASP A 155 5.91 -1.14 -4.62
N ILE A 156 5.84 -0.70 -5.89
CA ILE A 156 6.52 -1.39 -7.01
C ILE A 156 8.02 -1.50 -6.76
N PHE A 157 8.67 -0.43 -6.31
CA PHE A 157 10.10 -0.46 -6.01
C PHE A 157 10.45 -1.47 -4.90
N ARG A 158 9.65 -1.57 -3.84
CA ARG A 158 9.82 -2.58 -2.78
C ARG A 158 9.69 -3.99 -3.33
N ILE A 159 8.67 -4.24 -4.15
CA ILE A 159 8.42 -5.53 -4.79
C ILE A 159 9.57 -5.93 -5.73
N VAL A 160 10.09 -4.98 -6.51
CA VAL A 160 11.25 -5.21 -7.39
C VAL A 160 12.52 -5.52 -6.60
N SER A 161 12.66 -4.92 -5.42
CA SER A 161 13.84 -5.10 -4.57
C SER A 161 13.93 -6.47 -3.90
N VAL A 162 12.83 -7.24 -3.87
CA VAL A 162 12.77 -8.57 -3.26
C VAL A 162 12.45 -9.62 -4.34
N PRO A 163 13.37 -10.53 -4.62
CA PRO A 163 13.16 -11.56 -5.64
C PRO A 163 11.91 -12.41 -5.36
N ASP A 164 11.10 -12.64 -6.39
CA ASP A 164 9.88 -13.47 -6.40
C ASP A 164 8.75 -13.06 -5.42
N ALA A 165 8.94 -12.04 -4.57
CA ALA A 165 7.87 -11.58 -3.68
C ALA A 165 6.75 -10.89 -4.46
N ILE A 166 5.49 -11.17 -4.17
CA ILE A 166 4.34 -10.51 -4.78
C ILE A 166 3.90 -9.28 -3.99
N ASP A 167 4.19 -9.24 -2.72
CA ASP A 167 4.07 -8.04 -1.87
C ASP A 167 5.18 -7.99 -0.82
N VAL A 168 5.57 -6.76 -0.43
CA VAL A 168 6.64 -6.50 0.52
C VAL A 168 6.31 -5.29 1.38
N GLU A 169 6.19 -5.49 2.69
CA GLU A 169 6.02 -4.41 3.63
C GLU A 169 7.17 -4.34 4.62
N TYR A 170 7.67 -3.13 4.83
CA TYR A 170 8.70 -2.83 5.81
C TYR A 170 8.07 -2.11 6.99
N PHE A 171 8.18 -2.69 8.17
CA PHE A 171 7.69 -2.04 9.37
C PHE A 171 8.75 -1.09 9.90
N ALA A 172 8.51 0.21 9.78
CA ALA A 172 9.52 1.27 9.92
C ALA A 172 10.19 1.37 11.29
N GLN A 173 9.57 0.83 12.34
CA GLN A 173 10.08 0.95 13.72
C GLN A 173 11.03 -0.18 14.12
N ASP A 174 11.06 -1.27 13.37
CA ASP A 174 11.88 -2.44 13.67
C ASP A 174 12.45 -3.09 12.41
N SER A 175 13.26 -4.11 12.57
CA SER A 175 13.86 -4.87 11.48
C SER A 175 12.94 -5.96 10.92
N THR A 176 11.65 -5.94 11.23
CA THR A 176 10.69 -6.92 10.74
C THR A 176 10.06 -6.50 9.43
N LYS A 177 9.70 -7.49 8.63
CA LYS A 177 9.11 -7.32 7.31
C LYS A 177 7.98 -8.34 7.12
N LEU A 178 7.05 -8.01 6.22
CA LEU A 178 6.09 -8.96 5.67
C LEU A 178 6.46 -9.21 4.23
N PHE A 179 6.50 -10.48 3.84
CA PHE A 179 6.69 -10.91 2.46
C PHE A 179 5.55 -11.83 2.07
N GLU A 180 5.01 -11.61 0.86
CA GLU A 180 4.06 -12.50 0.25
C GLU A 180 4.67 -13.20 -0.97
N TYR A 181 4.54 -14.52 -1.02
CA TYR A 181 5.05 -15.34 -2.11
C TYR A 181 3.98 -16.24 -2.70
N ARG A 182 4.00 -16.39 -4.03
CA ARG A 182 3.17 -17.38 -4.73
C ARG A 182 3.89 -18.72 -4.84
N ILE A 183 3.24 -19.80 -4.41
CA ILE A 183 3.78 -21.15 -4.50
C ILE A 183 3.69 -21.65 -5.95
N LYS A 184 4.84 -21.98 -6.54
CA LYS A 184 4.99 -22.50 -7.89
C LYS A 184 5.05 -24.04 -7.86
N LYS A 185 4.84 -24.69 -9.02
CA LYS A 185 4.84 -26.15 -9.15
C LYS A 185 6.17 -26.80 -8.78
N ASP A 186 7.28 -26.09 -8.92
CA ASP A 186 8.63 -26.54 -8.59
C ASP A 186 9.09 -26.15 -7.18
N SER A 187 8.18 -25.61 -6.34
CA SER A 187 8.49 -25.23 -4.97
C SER A 187 8.77 -26.46 -4.10
N ILE A 188 9.84 -26.40 -3.32
CA ILE A 188 10.26 -27.51 -2.41
C ILE A 188 9.32 -27.69 -1.21
N ILE A 189 8.45 -26.74 -0.94
CA ILE A 189 7.42 -26.80 0.13
C ILE A 189 6.06 -27.23 -0.40
N LEU A 190 5.94 -27.46 -1.71
CA LEU A 190 4.68 -27.90 -2.33
C LEU A 190 4.23 -29.25 -1.74
N ASN A 191 2.93 -29.36 -1.41
CA ASN A 191 2.28 -30.52 -0.82
C ASN A 191 2.85 -30.96 0.55
N ARG A 192 3.58 -30.08 1.26
CA ARG A 192 4.04 -30.33 2.63
C ARG A 192 3.12 -29.62 3.62
N ARG A 193 3.00 -30.20 4.83
CA ARG A 193 2.39 -29.48 5.96
C ARG A 193 3.37 -28.41 6.44
N ILE A 194 2.83 -27.28 6.92
CA ILE A 194 3.63 -26.18 7.44
C ILE A 194 4.63 -26.65 8.50
N MET A 195 4.17 -27.50 9.43
CA MET A 195 5.00 -28.04 10.50
C MET A 195 6.14 -28.94 10.02
N ASP A 196 6.08 -29.48 8.81
CA ASP A 196 7.10 -30.34 8.21
C ASP A 196 8.09 -29.52 7.33
N CYS A 197 7.86 -28.22 7.20
CA CYS A 197 8.75 -27.32 6.48
C CYS A 197 9.75 -26.72 7.47
N ASP A 198 11.03 -26.96 7.21
CA ASP A 198 12.12 -26.46 8.06
C ASP A 198 12.38 -24.97 7.76
N PHE A 199 11.43 -24.11 8.17
CA PHE A 199 11.56 -22.66 8.03
C PHE A 199 12.56 -22.09 9.06
N PRO A 200 13.20 -20.92 8.78
CA PRO A 200 13.99 -20.23 9.78
C PRO A 200 13.16 -19.93 11.04
N SER A 201 13.77 -20.04 12.22
CA SER A 201 13.09 -19.83 13.52
C SER A 201 12.46 -18.45 13.67
N ASP A 202 13.08 -17.45 13.01
CA ASP A 202 12.64 -16.06 13.09
C ASP A 202 11.69 -15.67 11.93
N VAL A 203 10.88 -16.64 11.45
CA VAL A 203 9.85 -16.45 10.43
C VAL A 203 8.60 -17.23 10.82
N ILE A 204 7.45 -16.63 10.62
CA ILE A 204 6.14 -17.26 10.82
C ILE A 204 5.25 -17.03 9.58
N ILE A 205 4.45 -18.04 9.21
CA ILE A 205 3.37 -17.89 8.25
C ILE A 205 2.14 -17.37 8.99
N VAL A 206 1.62 -16.23 8.54
CA VAL A 206 0.46 -15.59 9.18
C VAL A 206 -0.81 -15.70 8.35
N GLY A 207 -0.69 -15.92 7.03
CA GLY A 207 -1.85 -16.04 6.15
C GLY A 207 -1.53 -16.90 4.92
N ILE A 208 -2.57 -17.52 4.38
CA ILE A 208 -2.55 -18.18 3.07
C ILE A 208 -3.78 -17.78 2.30
N THR A 209 -3.59 -17.30 1.07
CA THR A 209 -4.67 -17.09 0.13
C THR A 209 -4.74 -18.26 -0.84
N ARG A 210 -5.88 -18.91 -0.87
CA ARG A 210 -6.19 -20.03 -1.78
C ARG A 210 -7.52 -19.77 -2.47
N ASP A 211 -7.55 -19.86 -3.79
CA ASP A 211 -8.75 -19.61 -4.58
C ASP A 211 -9.44 -18.27 -4.22
N ASN A 212 -8.64 -17.21 -4.06
CA ASN A 212 -9.02 -15.86 -3.66
C ASN A 212 -9.63 -15.73 -2.24
N THR A 213 -9.50 -16.75 -1.41
CA THR A 213 -9.93 -16.72 -0.02
C THR A 213 -8.72 -16.73 0.90
N LEU A 214 -8.57 -15.69 1.69
CA LEU A 214 -7.54 -15.59 2.71
C LEU A 214 -7.99 -16.35 3.98
N PHE A 215 -7.07 -17.06 4.61
CA PHE A 215 -7.28 -17.71 5.89
C PHE A 215 -5.99 -17.77 6.71
N ILE A 216 -6.11 -17.87 8.02
CA ILE A 216 -4.99 -18.09 8.94
C ILE A 216 -4.71 -19.59 9.02
N PRO A 217 -3.51 -20.05 8.61
CA PRO A 217 -3.16 -21.47 8.65
C PRO A 217 -2.74 -21.94 10.04
N ASP A 218 -2.72 -23.24 10.20
CA ASP A 218 -2.09 -23.93 11.32
C ASP A 218 -0.95 -24.86 10.85
N GLY A 219 -0.24 -25.49 11.79
CA GLY A 219 0.88 -26.38 11.46
C GLY A 219 0.48 -27.58 10.60
N SER A 220 -0.75 -28.03 10.62
CA SER A 220 -1.27 -29.17 9.83
C SER A 220 -1.66 -28.77 8.40
N THR A 221 -1.77 -27.47 8.12
CA THR A 221 -2.17 -26.94 6.83
C THR A 221 -1.17 -27.35 5.73
N ILE A 222 -1.67 -27.95 4.64
CA ILE A 222 -0.88 -28.37 3.50
C ILE A 222 -0.79 -27.21 2.51
N ILE A 223 0.44 -26.83 2.15
CA ILE A 223 0.75 -25.81 1.13
C ILE A 223 0.47 -26.38 -0.25
N ARG A 224 -0.30 -25.66 -1.08
CA ARG A 224 -0.71 -26.08 -2.41
C ARG A 224 -0.13 -25.18 -3.51
N ASN A 225 -0.13 -25.71 -4.72
CA ASN A 225 0.25 -24.91 -5.91
C ASN A 225 -0.69 -23.70 -6.07
N LYS A 226 -0.12 -22.55 -6.39
CA LYS A 226 -0.78 -21.24 -6.52
C LYS A 226 -1.22 -20.60 -5.21
N ASP A 227 -1.04 -21.25 -4.05
CA ASP A 227 -1.24 -20.54 -2.79
C ASP A 227 -0.35 -19.29 -2.75
N LYS A 228 -0.89 -18.18 -2.28
CA LYS A 228 -0.10 -17.03 -1.88
C LYS A 228 0.10 -17.13 -0.37
N VAL A 229 1.35 -17.14 0.08
CA VAL A 229 1.71 -17.36 1.47
C VAL A 229 2.36 -16.11 2.04
N VAL A 230 1.79 -15.63 3.12
CA VAL A 230 2.23 -14.41 3.83
C VAL A 230 3.14 -14.80 4.99
N PHE A 231 4.38 -14.32 4.93
CA PHE A 231 5.40 -14.52 5.95
C PHE A 231 5.66 -13.21 6.70
N ILE A 232 5.78 -13.29 8.02
CA ILE A 232 6.33 -12.21 8.84
C ILE A 232 7.60 -12.73 9.52
N GLY A 233 8.63 -11.88 9.59
CA GLY A 233 9.88 -12.25 10.23
C GLY A 233 10.91 -11.14 10.24
N THR A 234 12.08 -11.43 10.81
CA THR A 234 13.22 -10.53 10.75
C THR A 234 13.80 -10.48 9.33
N GLY A 235 14.36 -9.32 8.93
CA GLY A 235 14.93 -9.17 7.59
C GLY A 235 15.90 -10.27 7.22
N PRO A 236 16.93 -10.56 8.05
CA PRO A 236 17.89 -11.63 7.75
C PRO A 236 17.26 -13.02 7.61
N ALA A 237 16.25 -13.36 8.43
CA ALA A 237 15.58 -14.64 8.37
C ALA A 237 14.71 -14.79 7.11
N LEU A 238 14.05 -13.71 6.69
CA LEU A 238 13.30 -13.67 5.43
C LEU A 238 14.21 -13.72 4.20
N ASP A 239 15.40 -13.13 4.26
CA ASP A 239 16.41 -13.26 3.20
C ASP A 239 16.89 -14.72 3.07
N ILE A 240 17.09 -15.42 4.19
CA ILE A 240 17.40 -16.87 4.21
C ILE A 240 16.23 -17.68 3.67
N LEU A 241 14.98 -17.34 4.07
CA LEU A 241 13.77 -17.97 3.55
C LEU A 241 13.70 -17.84 2.02
N ALA A 242 13.85 -16.61 1.50
CA ALA A 242 13.83 -16.33 0.08
C ALA A 242 14.90 -17.14 -0.68
N ALA A 243 16.14 -17.14 -0.19
CA ALA A 243 17.25 -17.86 -0.82
C ALA A 243 17.07 -19.40 -0.81
N ARG A 244 16.41 -19.95 0.23
CA ARG A 244 16.26 -21.40 0.41
C ARG A 244 15.04 -21.96 -0.31
N PHE A 245 13.91 -21.27 -0.24
CA PHE A 245 12.60 -21.80 -0.66
C PHE A 245 12.09 -21.23 -1.98
N PHE A 246 12.55 -20.01 -2.38
CA PHE A 246 12.08 -19.30 -3.58
C PHE A 246 13.20 -19.07 -4.60
N ARG A 247 14.05 -20.00 -4.76
CA ARG A 247 15.41 -20.02 -5.25
C ARG A 247 15.58 -19.92 -6.78
N LYS A 248 15.01 -19.02 -7.51
CA LYS A 248 15.40 -18.88 -8.93
C LYS A 248 15.66 -17.46 -9.42
N SER A 249 15.32 -16.43 -8.72
CA SER A 249 15.65 -15.12 -9.21
C SER A 249 16.93 -14.58 -8.58
N SER A 250 17.91 -14.35 -9.44
CA SER A 250 19.00 -13.42 -9.16
C SER A 250 18.41 -12.05 -8.87
N ALA A 251 19.14 -11.22 -8.12
CA ALA A 251 18.76 -9.81 -7.95
C ALA A 251 18.42 -9.19 -9.31
N ILE A 252 17.32 -8.46 -9.39
CA ILE A 252 16.87 -7.79 -10.60
C ILE A 252 17.93 -6.76 -11.00
N LYS A 253 18.42 -6.85 -12.24
CA LYS A 253 19.46 -5.98 -12.81
C LYS A 253 18.95 -5.19 -14.02
N LYS A 254 18.02 -5.77 -14.78
CA LYS A 254 17.47 -5.19 -15.99
C LYS A 254 15.95 -5.15 -15.88
N VAL A 255 15.37 -3.99 -16.10
CA VAL A 255 13.92 -3.77 -16.02
C VAL A 255 13.45 -3.05 -17.28
N ALA A 256 12.33 -3.48 -17.82
CA ALA A 256 11.59 -2.67 -18.80
C ALA A 256 10.38 -2.03 -18.12
N VAL A 257 10.17 -0.74 -18.36
CA VAL A 257 9.00 0.02 -17.90
C VAL A 257 8.18 0.43 -19.10
N ILE A 258 6.91 0.04 -19.15
CA ILE A 258 5.98 0.40 -20.22
C ILE A 258 5.02 1.46 -19.69
N GLY A 259 5.15 2.69 -20.22
CA GLY A 259 4.43 3.89 -19.80
C GLY A 259 5.31 4.88 -19.05
N GLY A 260 5.59 6.03 -19.67
CA GLY A 260 6.43 7.12 -19.13
C GLY A 260 5.66 8.21 -18.38
N GLY A 261 4.45 7.91 -17.90
CA GLY A 261 3.66 8.81 -17.05
C GLY A 261 4.33 9.12 -15.71
N SER A 262 3.58 9.63 -14.73
CA SER A 262 4.13 9.98 -13.41
C SER A 262 4.75 8.79 -12.69
N VAL A 263 4.07 7.64 -12.68
CA VAL A 263 4.58 6.41 -12.04
C VAL A 263 5.83 5.91 -12.74
N GLY A 264 5.78 5.77 -14.09
CA GLY A 264 6.93 5.27 -14.86
C GLY A 264 8.18 6.14 -14.71
N PHE A 265 8.02 7.46 -14.75
CA PHE A 265 9.12 8.40 -14.54
C PHE A 265 9.74 8.25 -13.14
N LEU A 266 8.93 8.35 -12.09
CA LEU A 266 9.40 8.25 -10.69
C LEU A 266 10.02 6.89 -10.38
N LEU A 267 9.43 5.83 -10.93
CA LEU A 267 9.95 4.47 -10.75
C LEU A 267 11.31 4.31 -11.44
N THR A 268 11.42 4.77 -12.70
CA THR A 268 12.67 4.72 -13.45
C THR A 268 13.79 5.48 -12.74
N GLU A 269 13.49 6.69 -12.22
CA GLU A 269 14.46 7.46 -11.43
C GLU A 269 14.94 6.68 -10.18
N LYS A 270 14.03 6.04 -9.44
CA LYS A 270 14.38 5.20 -8.28
C LYS A 270 15.21 3.97 -8.66
N LEU A 271 14.86 3.29 -9.74
CA LEU A 271 15.59 2.12 -10.24
C LEU A 271 17.01 2.50 -10.69
N GLU A 272 17.18 3.64 -11.38
CA GLU A 272 18.51 4.17 -11.72
C GLU A 272 19.36 4.43 -10.48
N GLN A 273 18.78 5.05 -9.44
CA GLN A 273 19.47 5.32 -8.17
C GLN A 273 19.90 4.02 -7.46
N ALA A 274 19.13 2.94 -7.62
CA ALA A 274 19.48 1.61 -7.14
C ALA A 274 20.49 0.85 -8.02
N GLY A 275 20.93 1.45 -9.14
CA GLY A 275 21.89 0.83 -10.07
C GLY A 275 21.28 -0.21 -11.01
N ILE A 276 19.96 -0.22 -11.18
CA ILE A 276 19.23 -1.10 -12.08
C ILE A 276 19.20 -0.46 -13.47
N GLN A 277 19.46 -1.26 -14.51
CA GLN A 277 19.36 -0.82 -15.91
C GLN A 277 17.88 -0.80 -16.33
N VAL A 278 17.42 0.33 -16.85
CA VAL A 278 16.02 0.50 -17.25
C VAL A 278 15.91 0.83 -18.73
N THR A 279 15.02 0.10 -19.42
CA THR A 279 14.48 0.49 -20.73
C THR A 279 13.05 0.96 -20.53
N LEU A 280 12.75 2.21 -20.88
CA LEU A 280 11.43 2.82 -20.72
C LEU A 280 10.80 3.04 -22.10
N ILE A 281 9.61 2.49 -22.32
CA ILE A 281 8.83 2.61 -23.56
C ILE A 281 7.69 3.62 -23.32
N GLU A 282 7.62 4.65 -24.16
CA GLU A 282 6.57 5.67 -24.11
C GLU A 282 6.09 6.01 -25.52
N HIS A 283 4.79 6.15 -25.70
CA HIS A 283 4.16 6.37 -27.00
C HIS A 283 4.12 7.85 -27.42
N ASP A 284 4.12 8.76 -26.45
CA ASP A 284 4.10 10.19 -26.69
C ASP A 284 5.52 10.74 -26.92
N ARG A 285 5.73 11.34 -28.07
CA ARG A 285 7.05 11.82 -28.49
C ARG A 285 7.58 12.99 -27.65
N GLU A 286 6.71 13.91 -27.25
CA GLU A 286 7.10 15.03 -26.40
C GLU A 286 7.47 14.54 -25.01
N ARG A 287 6.70 13.57 -24.51
CA ARG A 287 6.97 12.91 -23.25
C ARG A 287 8.29 12.14 -23.29
N CYS A 288 8.61 11.45 -24.39
CA CYS A 288 9.91 10.79 -24.58
C CYS A 288 11.06 11.78 -24.47
N SER A 289 10.94 12.96 -25.11
CA SER A 289 11.96 14.02 -25.02
C SER A 289 12.15 14.49 -23.58
N PHE A 290 11.04 14.76 -22.87
CA PHE A 290 11.11 15.12 -21.45
C PHE A 290 11.81 14.03 -20.60
N LEU A 291 11.47 12.77 -20.82
CA LEU A 291 12.07 11.64 -20.09
C LEU A 291 13.56 11.52 -20.36
N ALA A 292 13.98 11.64 -21.63
CA ALA A 292 15.39 11.58 -22.03
C ALA A 292 16.23 12.72 -21.43
N ASP A 293 15.64 13.91 -21.30
CA ASP A 293 16.30 15.06 -20.68
C ASP A 293 16.45 14.96 -19.15
N ASN A 294 15.56 14.20 -18.49
CA ASN A 294 15.48 14.14 -17.02
C ASN A 294 16.01 12.82 -16.42
N LEU A 295 16.06 11.72 -17.19
CA LEU A 295 16.64 10.45 -16.78
C LEU A 295 18.13 10.40 -17.19
N ARG A 296 18.97 9.78 -16.36
CA ARG A 296 20.42 9.86 -16.53
C ARG A 296 21.05 8.65 -17.23
N ARG A 297 20.47 7.48 -17.03
CA ARG A 297 21.06 6.18 -17.44
C ARG A 297 20.10 5.27 -18.18
N SER A 298 18.82 5.58 -18.17
CA SER A 298 17.79 4.75 -18.78
C SER A 298 17.72 4.97 -20.29
N LEU A 299 17.48 3.90 -21.02
CA LEU A 299 17.15 3.98 -22.44
C LEU A 299 15.67 4.33 -22.57
N VAL A 300 15.35 5.43 -23.24
CA VAL A 300 13.99 5.86 -23.54
C VAL A 300 13.68 5.50 -25.00
N LEU A 301 12.69 4.65 -25.21
CA LEU A 301 12.22 4.22 -26.52
C LEU A 301 10.86 4.85 -26.82
N HIS A 302 10.76 5.50 -27.98
CA HIS A 302 9.49 5.99 -28.50
C HIS A 302 8.76 4.87 -29.22
N GLY A 303 7.61 4.41 -28.69
CA GLY A 303 6.81 3.37 -29.30
C GLY A 303 5.59 2.97 -28.48
N ASP A 304 4.70 2.19 -29.06
CA ASP A 304 3.55 1.62 -28.36
C ASP A 304 3.97 0.32 -27.68
N GLY A 305 3.76 0.22 -26.36
CA GLY A 305 4.04 -0.99 -25.58
C GLY A 305 3.20 -2.21 -25.97
N THR A 306 2.21 -2.05 -26.85
CA THR A 306 1.43 -3.15 -27.46
C THR A 306 1.97 -3.61 -28.81
N ASP A 307 3.05 -2.99 -29.31
CA ASP A 307 3.72 -3.39 -30.53
C ASP A 307 4.64 -4.58 -30.27
N PHE A 308 4.23 -5.76 -30.73
CA PHE A 308 4.96 -7.01 -30.54
C PHE A 308 6.35 -7.00 -31.19
N GLU A 309 6.48 -6.44 -32.39
CA GLU A 309 7.76 -6.36 -33.10
C GLU A 309 8.75 -5.45 -32.35
N LEU A 310 8.27 -4.33 -31.80
CA LEU A 310 9.09 -3.47 -30.93
C LEU A 310 9.59 -4.22 -29.70
N LEU A 311 8.67 -4.91 -28.99
CA LEU A 311 9.01 -5.65 -27.79
C LEU A 311 10.02 -6.78 -28.06
N GLU A 312 9.89 -7.47 -29.18
CA GLU A 312 10.78 -8.55 -29.60
C GLU A 312 12.15 -8.01 -30.03
N ASN A 313 12.20 -6.97 -30.87
CA ASN A 313 13.43 -6.37 -31.37
C ASN A 313 14.29 -5.76 -30.24
N GLU A 314 13.65 -5.21 -29.22
CA GLU A 314 14.32 -4.63 -28.04
C GLU A 314 14.55 -5.66 -26.92
N ALA A 315 14.31 -6.96 -27.20
CA ALA A 315 14.51 -8.06 -26.26
C ALA A 315 13.82 -7.86 -24.89
N ILE A 316 12.63 -7.26 -24.88
CA ILE A 316 11.88 -6.95 -23.65
C ILE A 316 11.49 -8.22 -22.88
N GLY A 317 11.36 -9.37 -23.55
CA GLY A 317 11.13 -10.66 -22.88
C GLY A 317 12.33 -11.23 -22.14
N GLU A 318 13.54 -10.68 -22.35
CA GLU A 318 14.81 -11.19 -21.76
C GLU A 318 15.25 -10.40 -20.53
N VAL A 319 14.54 -9.34 -20.14
CA VAL A 319 14.83 -8.59 -18.90
C VAL A 319 14.36 -9.36 -17.67
N ASP A 320 14.86 -8.98 -16.48
CA ASP A 320 14.50 -9.65 -15.23
C ASP A 320 13.05 -9.36 -14.82
N ALA A 321 12.57 -8.12 -15.09
CA ALA A 321 11.18 -7.74 -14.84
C ALA A 321 10.66 -6.74 -15.87
N VAL A 322 9.36 -6.84 -16.19
CA VAL A 322 8.63 -5.84 -16.98
C VAL A 322 7.52 -5.24 -16.14
N ILE A 323 7.42 -3.92 -16.17
CA ILE A 323 6.48 -3.15 -15.35
C ILE A 323 5.57 -2.33 -16.26
N CYS A 324 4.29 -2.70 -16.34
CA CYS A 324 3.29 -2.04 -17.16
C CYS A 324 2.51 -1.02 -16.31
N VAL A 325 2.75 0.27 -16.52
CA VAL A 325 2.20 1.36 -15.69
C VAL A 325 1.60 2.50 -16.49
N THR A 326 0.98 2.18 -17.63
CA THR A 326 0.18 3.17 -18.36
C THR A 326 -1.11 3.51 -17.60
N ASN A 327 -1.81 4.56 -18.03
CA ASN A 327 -3.11 4.94 -17.42
C ASN A 327 -4.31 4.16 -17.98
N ASN A 328 -4.06 3.10 -18.76
CA ASN A 328 -5.10 2.30 -19.40
C ASN A 328 -4.91 0.84 -19.02
N ASP A 329 -5.90 0.26 -18.30
CA ASP A 329 -5.84 -1.11 -17.79
C ASP A 329 -5.81 -2.14 -18.91
N GLU A 330 -6.57 -1.93 -20.00
CA GLU A 330 -6.61 -2.84 -21.15
C GLU A 330 -5.25 -2.89 -21.86
N LYS A 331 -4.59 -1.73 -22.03
CA LYS A 331 -3.23 -1.68 -22.57
C LYS A 331 -2.24 -2.38 -21.66
N ASN A 332 -2.33 -2.13 -20.34
CA ASN A 332 -1.47 -2.79 -19.35
C ASN A 332 -1.62 -4.32 -19.40
N LEU A 333 -2.85 -4.81 -19.51
CA LEU A 333 -3.11 -6.25 -19.67
C LEU A 333 -2.50 -6.79 -20.97
N LEU A 334 -2.75 -6.12 -22.09
CA LEU A 334 -2.24 -6.55 -23.40
C LEU A 334 -0.72 -6.57 -23.42
N CYS A 335 -0.05 -5.51 -22.99
CA CYS A 335 1.41 -5.46 -22.85
C CYS A 335 1.94 -6.62 -22.01
N SER A 336 1.30 -6.87 -20.86
CA SER A 336 1.69 -7.97 -19.95
C SER A 336 1.58 -9.33 -20.61
N LEU A 337 0.52 -9.58 -21.38
CA LEU A 337 0.31 -10.86 -22.09
C LEU A 337 1.32 -11.03 -23.23
N LEU A 338 1.62 -9.97 -23.99
CA LEU A 338 2.62 -9.98 -25.06
C LEU A 338 4.02 -10.27 -24.51
N VAL A 339 4.41 -9.58 -23.44
CA VAL A 339 5.69 -9.84 -22.77
C VAL A 339 5.77 -11.27 -22.24
N LYS A 340 4.69 -11.79 -21.67
CA LYS A 340 4.63 -13.17 -21.19
C LYS A 340 4.84 -14.19 -22.31
N GLN A 341 4.37 -13.89 -23.53
CA GLN A 341 4.60 -14.72 -24.71
C GLN A 341 6.06 -14.66 -25.19
N LEU A 342 6.74 -13.52 -25.04
CA LEU A 342 8.13 -13.32 -25.47
C LEU A 342 9.16 -13.98 -24.55
N GLY A 343 8.84 -14.16 -23.27
CA GLY A 343 9.86 -14.69 -22.35
C GLY A 343 9.36 -14.99 -20.95
N SER A 344 10.32 -15.05 -20.03
CA SER A 344 10.10 -15.40 -18.63
C SER A 344 10.29 -14.24 -17.65
N ALA A 345 10.29 -13.00 -18.16
CA ALA A 345 10.39 -11.83 -17.29
C ALA A 345 9.26 -11.81 -16.25
N ARG A 346 9.58 -11.40 -15.05
CA ARG A 346 8.58 -11.16 -14.02
C ARG A 346 7.73 -9.95 -14.41
N ILE A 347 6.41 -10.09 -14.38
CA ILE A 347 5.48 -9.06 -14.85
C ILE A 347 4.79 -8.41 -13.67
N ILE A 348 4.96 -7.10 -13.54
CA ILE A 348 4.30 -6.26 -12.55
C ILE A 348 3.38 -5.29 -13.31
N THR A 349 2.10 -5.26 -12.96
CA THR A 349 1.13 -4.52 -13.76
C THR A 349 0.24 -3.65 -12.89
N ARG A 350 0.11 -2.38 -13.27
CA ARG A 350 -0.81 -1.45 -12.66
C ARG A 350 -2.24 -1.70 -13.13
N VAL A 351 -3.17 -1.66 -12.18
CA VAL A 351 -4.62 -1.61 -12.44
C VAL A 351 -5.26 -0.42 -11.73
N GLY A 352 -6.27 0.13 -12.33
CA GLY A 352 -7.06 1.21 -11.73
C GLY A 352 -8.21 0.72 -10.85
N ASN A 353 -8.64 -0.57 -10.98
CA ASN A 353 -9.81 -1.11 -10.31
C ASN A 353 -9.53 -2.50 -9.72
N VAL A 354 -9.99 -2.74 -8.48
CA VAL A 354 -9.83 -4.02 -7.76
C VAL A 354 -10.49 -5.19 -8.50
N GLN A 355 -11.65 -4.97 -9.14
CA GLN A 355 -12.33 -6.02 -9.91
C GLN A 355 -11.48 -6.46 -11.11
N THR A 356 -10.81 -5.52 -11.77
CA THR A 356 -9.88 -5.78 -12.87
C THR A 356 -8.64 -6.54 -12.36
N ALA A 357 -8.17 -6.29 -11.15
CA ALA A 357 -7.03 -7.00 -10.55
C ALA A 357 -7.24 -8.52 -10.50
N LEU A 358 -8.44 -8.98 -10.13
CA LEU A 358 -8.79 -10.41 -10.10
C LEU A 358 -8.70 -11.07 -11.50
N LEU A 359 -9.04 -10.33 -12.56
CA LEU A 359 -8.90 -10.82 -13.93
C LEU A 359 -7.43 -11.00 -14.30
N PHE A 360 -6.58 -10.04 -13.99
CA PHE A 360 -5.15 -10.08 -14.27
C PHE A 360 -4.46 -11.25 -13.55
N ASP A 361 -4.84 -11.51 -12.30
CA ASP A 361 -4.34 -12.66 -11.53
C ASP A 361 -4.75 -14.00 -12.19
N ARG A 362 -6.02 -14.12 -12.67
CA ARG A 362 -6.52 -15.33 -13.36
C ARG A 362 -5.79 -15.61 -14.66
N VAL A 363 -5.41 -14.61 -15.42
CA VAL A 363 -4.62 -14.78 -16.67
C VAL A 363 -3.14 -14.99 -16.38
N GLY A 364 -2.75 -14.97 -15.10
CA GLY A 364 -1.43 -15.37 -14.63
C GLY A 364 -0.40 -14.26 -14.72
N ILE A 365 -0.78 -13.01 -14.49
CA ILE A 365 0.15 -11.93 -14.21
C ILE A 365 0.78 -12.18 -12.84
N ASP A 366 2.09 -11.95 -12.69
CA ASP A 366 2.82 -12.30 -11.47
C ASP A 366 2.43 -11.39 -10.32
N VAL A 367 2.38 -10.07 -10.58
CA VAL A 367 2.07 -9.05 -9.57
C VAL A 367 1.12 -8.00 -10.15
N VAL A 368 0.06 -7.71 -9.43
CA VAL A 368 -0.91 -6.66 -9.76
C VAL A 368 -0.90 -5.63 -8.65
N VAL A 369 -0.78 -4.34 -9.01
CA VAL A 369 -0.67 -3.23 -8.07
C VAL A 369 -1.66 -2.11 -8.41
N SER A 370 -2.15 -1.40 -7.39
CA SER A 370 -3.14 -0.34 -7.58
C SER A 370 -2.77 0.94 -6.80
N PRO A 371 -2.75 2.12 -7.46
CA PRO A 371 -2.52 3.37 -6.76
C PRO A 371 -3.59 3.67 -5.69
N ARG A 372 -4.79 3.15 -5.89
CA ARG A 372 -5.92 3.32 -4.96
C ARG A 372 -5.72 2.53 -3.68
N GLU A 373 -5.24 1.28 -3.78
CA GLU A 373 -4.92 0.46 -2.61
C GLU A 373 -3.76 1.06 -1.82
N SER A 374 -2.71 1.52 -2.51
CA SER A 374 -1.59 2.22 -1.88
C SER A 374 -2.06 3.48 -1.12
N ALA A 375 -2.96 4.26 -1.72
CA ALA A 375 -3.51 5.46 -1.11
C ALA A 375 -4.45 5.14 0.06
N LEU A 376 -5.31 4.11 -0.07
CA LEU A 376 -6.21 3.68 1.01
C LEU A 376 -5.41 3.24 2.24
N LYS A 377 -4.36 2.48 2.04
CA LYS A 377 -3.46 2.06 3.12
C LYS A 377 -2.88 3.27 3.85
N GLU A 378 -2.33 4.25 3.13
CA GLU A 378 -1.80 5.48 3.75
C GLU A 378 -2.91 6.28 4.46
N LEU A 379 -4.11 6.37 3.88
CA LEU A 379 -5.26 7.01 4.50
C LEU A 379 -5.63 6.34 5.83
N LEU A 380 -5.79 5.02 5.84
CA LEU A 380 -6.15 4.27 7.05
C LEU A 380 -5.09 4.42 8.14
N ASN A 381 -3.81 4.40 7.79
CA ASN A 381 -2.72 4.67 8.72
C ASN A 381 -2.78 6.06 9.36
N ARG A 382 -3.40 7.04 8.68
CA ARG A 382 -3.58 8.40 9.22
C ARG A 382 -4.83 8.56 10.05
N VAL A 383 -5.89 7.87 9.67
CA VAL A 383 -7.20 7.97 10.36
C VAL A 383 -7.21 7.21 11.68
N GLN A 384 -6.53 6.08 11.74
CA GLN A 384 -6.48 5.25 12.95
C GLN A 384 -5.36 5.72 13.88
N ALA A 385 -5.63 6.75 14.65
CA ALA A 385 -4.73 7.27 15.65
C ALA A 385 -5.21 6.93 17.08
N SER A 386 -5.24 5.66 17.40
CA SER A 386 -5.32 5.14 18.77
C SER A 386 -4.18 4.15 18.96
N ASP A 387 -4.07 3.50 20.11
CA ASP A 387 -3.01 2.53 20.45
C ASP A 387 -2.87 1.34 19.48
N VAL A 388 -3.55 1.38 18.31
CA VAL A 388 -3.58 0.34 17.28
C VAL A 388 -3.37 0.95 15.89
N ASP A 389 -2.23 0.65 15.27
CA ASP A 389 -1.92 1.04 13.88
C ASP A 389 -2.20 -0.14 12.92
N ILE A 390 -2.76 0.14 11.72
CA ILE A 390 -2.76 -0.84 10.62
C ILE A 390 -1.45 -0.70 9.85
N LEU A 391 -0.55 -1.66 10.01
CA LEU A 391 0.75 -1.64 9.34
C LEU A 391 0.69 -2.14 7.90
N ALA A 392 -0.20 -3.06 7.60
CA ALA A 392 -0.35 -3.63 6.26
C ALA A 392 -1.78 -4.12 6.01
N LEU A 393 -2.22 -3.99 4.76
CA LEU A 393 -3.42 -4.64 4.22
C LEU A 393 -2.97 -5.79 3.31
N VAL A 394 -3.58 -6.95 3.45
CA VAL A 394 -3.27 -8.16 2.68
C VAL A 394 -4.47 -8.57 1.84
N GLU A 395 -4.23 -8.97 0.59
CA GLU A 395 -5.26 -9.41 -0.37
C GLU A 395 -6.42 -8.42 -0.51
N GLY A 396 -6.10 -7.17 -0.89
CA GLY A 396 -7.13 -6.14 -1.08
C GLY A 396 -7.91 -5.79 0.19
N GLY A 397 -7.31 -6.00 1.37
CA GLY A 397 -7.93 -5.71 2.66
C GLY A 397 -8.77 -6.83 3.25
N GLN A 398 -8.64 -8.08 2.78
CA GLN A 398 -9.24 -9.24 3.45
C GLN A 398 -8.56 -9.54 4.79
N GLY A 399 -7.28 -9.24 4.92
CA GLY A 399 -6.49 -9.36 6.14
C GLY A 399 -5.76 -8.07 6.49
N GLU A 400 -5.46 -7.90 7.77
CA GLU A 400 -4.79 -6.72 8.32
C GLU A 400 -3.66 -7.13 9.26
N VAL A 401 -2.57 -6.37 9.25
CA VAL A 401 -1.54 -6.44 10.28
C VAL A 401 -1.73 -5.27 11.21
N LEU A 402 -2.16 -5.54 12.41
CA LEU A 402 -2.36 -4.55 13.47
C LEU A 402 -1.10 -4.43 14.32
N GLN A 403 -0.74 -3.21 14.70
CA GLN A 403 0.26 -2.93 15.73
C GLN A 403 -0.45 -2.47 17.00
N ILE A 404 -0.22 -3.18 18.10
CA ILE A 404 -0.89 -2.92 19.39
C ILE A 404 0.14 -2.90 20.49
N THR A 405 0.16 -1.86 21.32
CA THR A 405 0.96 -1.79 22.55
C THR A 405 0.13 -2.31 23.72
N LEU A 406 0.63 -3.33 24.40
CA LEU A 406 -0.03 -3.82 25.63
C LEU A 406 0.08 -2.81 26.75
N ALA A 407 -1.01 -2.62 27.49
CA ALA A 407 -1.00 -1.77 28.68
C ALA A 407 0.07 -2.23 29.68
N GLU A 408 0.69 -1.31 30.43
CA GLU A 408 1.76 -1.63 31.39
C GLU A 408 1.33 -2.64 32.47
N ASP A 409 0.06 -2.65 32.82
CA ASP A 409 -0.55 -3.57 33.79
C ASP A 409 -1.05 -4.88 33.20
N PHE A 410 -0.79 -5.14 31.90
CA PHE A 410 -1.21 -6.37 31.22
C PHE A 410 -0.63 -7.60 31.93
N PRO A 411 -1.46 -8.60 32.30
CA PRO A 411 -1.01 -9.76 33.05
C PRO A 411 -0.08 -10.64 32.20
N ARG A 412 0.97 -11.16 32.81
CA ARG A 412 1.84 -12.12 32.11
C ARG A 412 1.05 -13.35 31.70
N THR A 413 0.88 -13.52 30.39
CA THR A 413 0.03 -14.57 29.80
C THR A 413 0.77 -15.27 28.68
N ARG A 414 0.80 -16.61 28.67
CA ARG A 414 1.37 -17.35 27.54
C ARG A 414 0.45 -17.21 26.34
N ILE A 415 1.01 -17.15 25.15
CA ILE A 415 0.22 -16.99 23.90
C ILE A 415 -0.78 -18.12 23.72
N ILE A 416 -0.41 -19.35 24.08
CA ILE A 416 -1.31 -20.51 23.98
C ILE A 416 -2.55 -20.36 24.88
N ASP A 417 -2.48 -19.56 25.94
CA ASP A 417 -3.57 -19.32 26.87
C ASP A 417 -4.42 -18.10 26.47
N VAL A 418 -3.99 -17.34 25.45
CA VAL A 418 -4.72 -16.17 24.93
C VAL A 418 -5.90 -16.62 24.09
N GLN A 419 -7.11 -16.33 24.55
CA GLN A 419 -8.33 -16.59 23.79
C GLN A 419 -8.69 -15.35 22.97
N PHE A 420 -8.27 -15.31 21.72
CA PHE A 420 -8.54 -14.15 20.84
C PHE A 420 -10.03 -13.90 20.57
N GLY A 421 -10.90 -14.91 20.76
CA GLY A 421 -12.32 -14.81 20.39
C GLY A 421 -12.56 -14.51 18.90
N ALA A 422 -11.50 -14.49 18.13
CA ALA A 422 -11.41 -14.10 16.73
C ALA A 422 -10.25 -14.83 16.04
N LYS A 423 -10.23 -14.88 14.71
CA LYS A 423 -9.12 -15.47 13.95
C LYS A 423 -7.95 -14.47 13.88
N ALA A 424 -6.94 -14.68 14.70
CA ALA A 424 -5.76 -13.84 14.75
C ALA A 424 -4.50 -14.65 15.07
N ILE A 425 -3.34 -14.14 14.64
CA ILE A 425 -2.02 -14.70 14.96
C ILE A 425 -1.04 -13.57 15.27
N ILE A 426 -0.31 -13.69 16.38
CA ILE A 426 0.76 -12.75 16.72
C ILE A 426 1.97 -13.10 15.85
N GLY A 427 2.31 -12.20 14.94
CA GLY A 427 3.43 -12.35 14.03
C GLY A 427 4.76 -12.00 14.71
N THR A 428 4.81 -10.88 15.45
CA THR A 428 6.01 -10.46 16.20
C THR A 428 5.64 -9.77 17.50
N ILE A 429 6.59 -9.82 18.44
CA ILE A 429 6.57 -9.07 19.70
C ILE A 429 7.84 -8.24 19.76
N GLN A 430 7.71 -6.94 19.92
CA GLN A 430 8.84 -6.08 20.24
C GLN A 430 8.81 -5.76 21.73
N ARG A 431 9.88 -6.14 22.42
CA ARG A 431 10.10 -5.89 23.85
C ARG A 431 11.34 -5.03 24.02
N GLY A 432 11.13 -3.73 24.22
CA GLY A 432 12.22 -2.77 24.18
C GLY A 432 12.93 -2.79 22.83
N ARG A 433 14.20 -3.23 22.80
CA ARG A 433 14.99 -3.37 21.54
C ARG A 433 15.00 -4.78 20.96
N GLN A 434 14.42 -5.74 21.66
CA GLN A 434 14.40 -7.14 21.22
C GLN A 434 13.15 -7.43 20.41
N ILE A 435 13.32 -8.11 19.26
CA ILE A 435 12.25 -8.65 18.46
C ILE A 435 12.16 -10.15 18.72
N ILE A 436 10.97 -10.63 19.00
CA ILE A 436 10.66 -12.01 19.30
C ILE A 436 9.64 -12.50 18.26
N ILE A 437 9.97 -13.58 17.56
CA ILE A 437 8.96 -14.33 16.80
C ILE A 437 8.34 -15.32 17.76
N PRO A 438 7.02 -15.18 18.04
CA PRO A 438 6.42 -15.90 19.14
C PRO A 438 6.14 -17.36 18.81
N HIS A 439 6.16 -18.18 19.87
CA HIS A 439 5.66 -19.55 19.90
C HIS A 439 4.55 -19.65 20.96
N GLY A 440 3.80 -20.77 21.01
CA GLY A 440 2.72 -20.92 21.96
C GLY A 440 3.12 -20.72 23.43
N GLU A 441 4.36 -21.11 23.81
CA GLU A 441 4.91 -20.92 25.16
C GLU A 441 5.47 -19.53 25.43
N THR A 442 5.54 -18.66 24.42
CA THR A 442 6.02 -17.27 24.59
C THR A 442 5.06 -16.52 25.51
N THR A 443 5.61 -15.80 26.49
CA THR A 443 4.80 -15.04 27.46
C THR A 443 4.72 -13.58 27.03
N LEU A 444 3.52 -13.04 26.90
CA LEU A 444 3.21 -11.63 26.77
C LEU A 444 3.33 -10.92 28.11
N GLN A 445 3.70 -9.64 28.10
CA GLN A 445 3.75 -8.78 29.28
C GLN A 445 3.45 -7.32 28.93
N GLY A 446 3.15 -6.52 29.95
CA GLY A 446 2.92 -5.09 29.77
C GLY A 446 4.06 -4.38 29.05
N GLY A 447 3.73 -3.42 28.22
CA GLY A 447 4.68 -2.67 27.38
C GLY A 447 5.17 -3.40 26.13
N ASP A 448 4.76 -4.67 25.88
CA ASP A 448 5.06 -5.36 24.63
C ASP A 448 4.33 -4.69 23.45
N LEU A 449 5.05 -4.44 22.36
CA LEU A 449 4.48 -3.97 21.10
C LEU A 449 4.26 -5.18 20.18
N LEU A 450 2.99 -5.51 19.93
CA LEU A 450 2.57 -6.67 19.14
C LEU A 450 2.31 -6.30 17.70
N LYS A 451 2.70 -7.15 16.74
CA LYS A 451 2.16 -7.14 15.39
C LYS A 451 1.29 -8.37 15.21
N ILE A 452 0.01 -8.15 15.02
CA ILE A 452 -1.02 -9.18 14.97
C ILE A 452 -1.62 -9.20 13.58
N PHE A 453 -1.55 -10.36 12.93
CA PHE A 453 -2.30 -10.58 11.69
C PHE A 453 -3.70 -11.09 12.03
N THR A 454 -4.71 -10.51 11.42
CA THR A 454 -6.11 -10.89 11.60
C THR A 454 -6.91 -10.76 10.30
N MET A 455 -8.05 -11.42 10.23
CA MET A 455 -9.01 -11.16 9.16
C MET A 455 -9.67 -9.79 9.37
N ALA A 456 -9.95 -9.06 8.29
CA ALA A 456 -10.57 -7.74 8.41
C ALA A 456 -11.89 -7.75 9.19
N ALA A 457 -12.70 -8.80 9.04
CA ALA A 457 -13.95 -8.98 9.79
C ALA A 457 -13.74 -9.19 11.30
N ASP A 458 -12.56 -9.60 11.72
CA ASP A 458 -12.21 -9.90 13.11
C ASP A 458 -11.38 -8.78 13.77
N ALA A 459 -10.92 -7.80 12.98
CA ALA A 459 -9.96 -6.77 13.40
C ALA A 459 -10.44 -6.00 14.64
N ASP A 460 -11.71 -5.58 14.67
CA ASP A 460 -12.26 -4.82 15.80
C ASP A 460 -12.40 -5.65 17.08
N THR A 461 -12.62 -6.96 16.95
CA THR A 461 -12.62 -7.85 18.10
C THR A 461 -11.21 -7.96 18.70
N VAL A 462 -10.19 -8.07 17.84
CA VAL A 462 -8.78 -8.09 18.26
C VAL A 462 -8.36 -6.76 18.88
N LYS A 463 -8.74 -5.62 18.27
CA LYS A 463 -8.46 -4.29 18.81
C LYS A 463 -9.03 -4.16 20.23
N ARG A 464 -10.32 -4.43 20.43
CA ARG A 464 -11.01 -4.34 21.74
C ARG A 464 -10.41 -5.24 22.81
N MET A 465 -9.81 -6.36 22.43
CA MET A 465 -9.20 -7.29 23.39
C MET A 465 -7.95 -6.71 24.06
N PHE A 466 -7.18 -5.91 23.34
CA PHE A 466 -5.90 -5.36 23.81
C PHE A 466 -5.93 -3.85 24.09
N SER A 467 -7.00 -3.14 23.67
CA SER A 467 -7.25 -1.74 24.01
C SER A 467 -8.02 -1.68 25.33
N LYS A 468 -7.36 -1.35 26.42
CA LYS A 468 -7.99 -1.00 27.70
C LYS A 468 -7.39 0.28 28.22
#